data_c540fb08f53ef31128a7a9636f2843e2
#
_entry.id   c540fb08f53ef31128a7a9636f2843e2
#
_cell.length_a   1.000
_cell.length_b   1.000
_cell.length_c   1.000
_cell.angle_alpha   90.00
_cell.angle_beta   90.00
_cell.angle_gamma   90.00
#
_symmetry.space_group_name_H-M   'P 1'
#
loop_
_entity.id
_entity.type
_entity.pdbx_description
1 polymer ?
#
loop_
_entity_poly.entity_id
_entity_poly.type
_entity_poly.pdbx_seq_one_letter_code
_entity_poly.pdbx_strand_id
1 'polypeptide(L)'
;MRADHAQLLGDRYRLISPLGQGGMGIVWRAHDRRLARDVAIKELRPARDDELDVHTARRHALREARSAARLSHPAIVTVHDLLEEDGRLWIVMELVEALTLQATAWHLGHLPVHWTAWIGFHLLSGLRHAHAAGVLHRDIKPGNVLLTGERVVLSDFGIAVLQGESSHTNTMPIVGSPGYIAPERLHGHPATQAADLWSFGATLYFSVEGRPPATGGGDILAARSPDEPRPPKRAGALGALLQGLLEPDPAERLTSEQAALVLSDILRKEGIAVPPMRLTGSGLFPPGAFTM
;
A
#
# COMPACT_ATOMS: atom_id res chain seq x y z
N MET A 1 20.95 30.81 17.89
CA MET A 1 20.19 30.87 16.63
C MET A 1 20.89 30.01 15.61
N ARG A 2 20.50 28.74 15.44
CA ARG A 2 20.98 27.93 14.30
C ARG A 2 20.06 28.28 13.14
N ALA A 3 20.63 28.87 12.09
CA ALA A 3 19.92 29.14 10.85
C ALA A 3 19.41 27.79 10.31
N ASP A 4 18.06 27.70 10.19
CA ASP A 4 17.33 26.62 9.57
C ASP A 4 17.76 26.57 8.08
N HIS A 5 18.80 25.81 7.77
CA HIS A 5 19.11 25.47 6.38
C HIS A 5 18.08 24.39 5.99
N ALA A 6 16.88 24.85 5.65
CA ALA A 6 15.90 23.98 5.02
C ALA A 6 16.57 23.32 3.81
N GLN A 7 16.80 22.00 3.88
CA GLN A 7 17.44 21.25 2.82
C GLN A 7 16.65 21.43 1.53
N LEU A 8 17.32 21.91 0.48
CA LEU A 8 16.76 22.13 -0.84
C LEU A 8 17.19 20.97 -1.75
N LEU A 9 16.25 20.20 -2.25
CA LEU A 9 16.50 19.08 -3.16
C LEU A 9 16.32 19.52 -4.61
N GLY A 10 17.29 19.22 -5.46
CA GLY A 10 17.29 19.52 -6.89
C GLY A 10 17.02 21.00 -7.21
N ASP A 11 17.47 21.93 -6.37
CA ASP A 11 17.21 23.36 -6.48
C ASP A 11 15.72 23.74 -6.59
N ARG A 12 14.83 22.82 -6.30
CA ARG A 12 13.39 22.96 -6.51
C ARG A 12 12.55 22.70 -5.25
N TYR A 13 12.83 21.63 -4.52
CA TYR A 13 11.99 21.19 -3.43
C TYR A 13 12.59 21.53 -2.08
N ARG A 14 11.94 22.40 -1.32
CA ARG A 14 12.32 22.75 0.05
C ARG A 14 11.67 21.80 1.03
N LEU A 15 12.45 20.98 1.73
CA LEU A 15 11.94 20.13 2.81
C LEU A 15 11.42 20.99 3.96
N ILE A 16 10.26 20.63 4.51
CA ILE A 16 9.58 21.39 5.59
C ILE A 16 9.61 20.59 6.90
N SER A 17 9.02 19.41 6.90
CA SER A 17 8.89 18.58 8.10
C SER A 17 8.74 17.09 7.73
N PRO A 18 9.17 16.15 8.60
CA PRO A 18 8.86 14.75 8.39
C PRO A 18 7.35 14.50 8.59
N LEU A 19 6.75 13.71 7.70
CA LEU A 19 5.37 13.21 7.79
C LEU A 19 5.32 11.83 8.42
N GLY A 20 6.37 11.02 8.20
CA GLY A 20 6.48 9.68 8.75
C GLY A 20 7.87 9.10 8.54
N GLN A 21 8.22 8.15 9.39
CA GLN A 21 9.47 7.40 9.31
C GLN A 21 9.20 5.92 9.48
N GLY A 22 9.77 5.10 8.61
CA GLY A 22 9.66 3.64 8.65
C GLY A 22 10.91 2.94 8.19
N GLY A 23 10.86 1.61 8.10
CA GLY A 23 12.00 0.81 7.62
C GLY A 23 12.47 1.17 6.21
N MET A 24 11.57 1.66 5.36
CA MET A 24 11.83 2.01 3.95
C MET A 24 12.37 3.44 3.76
N GLY A 25 12.44 4.27 4.80
CA GLY A 25 12.91 5.64 4.69
C GLY A 25 12.06 6.64 5.45
N ILE A 26 12.26 7.91 5.14
CA ILE A 26 11.52 9.04 5.71
C ILE A 26 10.66 9.65 4.61
N VAL A 27 9.42 9.97 4.93
CA VAL A 27 8.53 10.78 4.06
C VAL A 27 8.49 12.19 4.63
N TRP A 28 8.77 13.16 3.77
CA TRP A 28 8.83 14.58 4.10
C TRP A 28 7.68 15.34 3.47
N ARG A 29 7.11 16.30 4.16
CA ARG A 29 6.38 17.41 3.55
C ARG A 29 7.43 18.36 2.95
N ALA A 30 7.22 18.77 1.71
CA ALA A 30 8.10 19.69 1.02
C ALA A 30 7.31 20.68 0.17
N HIS A 31 7.93 21.81 -0.16
CA HIS A 31 7.36 22.84 -1.04
C HIS A 31 8.05 22.86 -2.40
N ASP A 32 7.30 22.59 -3.46
CA ASP A 32 7.74 22.75 -4.85
C ASP A 32 7.76 24.25 -5.21
N ARG A 33 8.94 24.84 -5.23
CA ARG A 33 9.14 26.28 -5.52
C ARG A 33 8.77 26.69 -6.93
N ARG A 34 8.78 25.74 -7.90
CA ARG A 34 8.44 26.02 -9.30
C ARG A 34 6.94 26.05 -9.55
N LEU A 35 6.22 25.13 -8.91
CA LEU A 35 4.77 25.00 -9.07
C LEU A 35 3.97 25.61 -7.91
N ALA A 36 4.66 26.19 -6.91
CA ALA A 36 4.07 26.84 -5.74
C ALA A 36 3.02 25.95 -5.04
N ARG A 37 3.36 24.68 -4.82
CA ARG A 37 2.49 23.70 -4.15
C ARG A 37 3.26 22.84 -3.16
N ASP A 38 2.57 22.29 -2.17
CA ASP A 38 3.15 21.30 -1.28
C ASP A 38 3.07 19.91 -1.89
N VAL A 39 4.09 19.10 -1.61
CA VAL A 39 4.27 17.73 -2.08
C VAL A 39 4.76 16.85 -0.94
N ALA A 40 4.59 15.54 -1.06
CA ALA A 40 5.27 14.57 -0.22
C ALA A 40 6.54 14.08 -0.96
N ILE A 41 7.65 13.94 -0.22
CA ILE A 41 8.91 13.42 -0.78
C ILE A 41 9.39 12.27 0.08
N LYS A 42 9.54 11.09 -0.54
CA LYS A 42 10.07 9.90 0.12
C LYS A 42 11.54 9.74 -0.18
N GLU A 43 12.36 9.76 0.87
CA GLU A 43 13.77 9.38 0.80
C GLU A 43 13.88 7.86 0.76
N LEU A 44 14.51 7.32 -0.26
CA LEU A 44 14.78 5.89 -0.36
C LEU A 44 16.15 5.58 0.22
N ARG A 45 16.18 4.73 1.25
CA ARG A 45 17.44 4.26 1.81
C ARG A 45 18.08 3.24 0.88
N PRO A 46 19.40 3.35 0.57
CA PRO A 46 20.07 2.32 -0.19
C PRO A 46 20.04 0.99 0.58
N ALA A 47 19.80 -0.10 -0.12
CA ALA A 47 20.01 -1.43 0.43
C ALA A 47 21.53 -1.64 0.60
N ARG A 48 21.93 -2.05 1.81
CA ARG A 48 23.26 -2.49 2.26
C ARG A 48 24.53 -2.17 1.40
N ASP A 49 25.65 -2.01 2.10
CA ASP A 49 26.95 -1.46 1.66
C ASP A 49 27.78 -2.28 0.65
N ASP A 50 27.24 -3.27 -0.04
CA ASP A 50 27.98 -4.00 -1.09
C ASP A 50 27.85 -3.28 -2.44
N GLU A 51 28.93 -2.65 -2.90
CA GLU A 51 28.97 -1.78 -4.08
C GLU A 51 28.45 -2.41 -5.39
N LEU A 52 28.62 -3.71 -5.62
CA LEU A 52 28.15 -4.40 -6.82
C LEU A 52 26.62 -4.59 -6.82
N ASP A 53 26.02 -4.68 -5.65
CA ASP A 53 24.56 -4.86 -5.46
C ASP A 53 23.83 -3.51 -5.51
N VAL A 54 24.48 -2.41 -5.10
CA VAL A 54 23.90 -1.05 -5.08
C VAL A 54 23.49 -0.57 -6.48
N HIS A 55 24.33 -0.79 -7.51
CA HIS A 55 24.00 -0.37 -8.87
C HIS A 55 22.84 -1.17 -9.47
N THR A 56 22.72 -2.43 -9.15
CA THR A 56 21.63 -3.29 -9.62
C THR A 56 20.35 -2.95 -8.88
N ALA A 57 20.38 -2.85 -7.56
CA ALA A 57 19.25 -2.42 -6.74
C ALA A 57 18.74 -1.04 -7.17
N ARG A 58 19.63 -0.08 -7.44
CA ARG A 58 19.28 1.25 -7.92
C ARG A 58 18.61 1.23 -9.30
N ARG A 59 19.10 0.42 -10.25
CA ARG A 59 18.44 0.28 -11.56
C ARG A 59 17.03 -0.32 -11.42
N HIS A 60 16.85 -1.28 -10.52
CA HIS A 60 15.53 -1.84 -10.21
C HIS A 60 14.61 -0.78 -9.61
N ALA A 61 15.11 0.00 -8.63
CA ALA A 61 14.41 1.13 -8.03
C ALA A 61 13.88 2.13 -9.04
N LEU A 62 14.77 2.57 -9.92
CA LEU A 62 14.44 3.51 -10.99
C LEU A 62 13.38 2.95 -11.94
N ARG A 63 13.46 1.64 -12.27
CA ARG A 63 12.46 0.97 -13.11
C ARG A 63 11.09 0.92 -12.43
N GLU A 64 11.04 0.50 -11.18
CA GLU A 64 9.81 0.42 -10.40
C GLU A 64 9.18 1.81 -10.19
N ALA A 65 9.97 2.81 -9.79
CA ALA A 65 9.49 4.17 -9.66
C ALA A 65 8.91 4.74 -10.97
N ARG A 66 9.58 4.47 -12.11
CA ARG A 66 9.07 4.85 -13.44
C ARG A 66 7.79 4.10 -13.80
N SER A 67 7.65 2.86 -13.39
CA SER A 67 6.41 2.08 -13.61
C SER A 67 5.27 2.63 -12.75
N ALA A 68 5.52 2.94 -11.49
CA ALA A 68 4.56 3.58 -10.59
C ALA A 68 4.14 4.98 -11.08
N ALA A 69 5.08 5.76 -11.65
CA ALA A 69 4.80 7.10 -12.20
C ALA A 69 3.85 7.11 -13.42
N ARG A 70 3.64 5.94 -14.06
CA ARG A 70 2.66 5.81 -15.17
C ARG A 70 1.24 5.57 -14.67
N LEU A 71 1.07 5.23 -13.38
CA LEU A 71 -0.24 4.98 -12.82
C LEU A 71 -0.98 6.31 -12.59
N SER A 72 -2.18 6.40 -13.13
CA SER A 72 -3.09 7.54 -12.91
C SER A 72 -4.46 6.99 -12.54
N HIS A 73 -4.76 6.98 -11.25
CA HIS A 73 -6.02 6.46 -10.71
C HIS A 73 -6.36 7.16 -9.38
N PRO A 74 -7.63 7.53 -9.10
CA PRO A 74 -7.99 8.25 -7.87
C PRO A 74 -7.66 7.51 -6.59
N ALA A 75 -7.56 6.18 -6.62
CA ALA A 75 -7.16 5.36 -5.47
C ALA A 75 -5.66 5.03 -5.42
N ILE A 76 -4.82 5.74 -6.17
CA ILE A 76 -3.36 5.55 -6.17
C ILE A 76 -2.70 6.91 -5.98
N VAL A 77 -1.71 6.99 -5.09
CA VAL A 77 -0.87 8.18 -4.93
C VAL A 77 -0.18 8.51 -6.26
N THR A 78 -0.34 9.76 -6.72
CA THR A 78 0.29 10.21 -7.95
C THR A 78 1.77 10.50 -7.72
N VAL A 79 2.66 9.87 -8.47
CA VAL A 79 4.09 10.19 -8.51
C VAL A 79 4.29 11.35 -9.48
N HIS A 80 4.94 12.42 -9.00
CA HIS A 80 5.17 13.65 -9.76
C HIS A 80 6.57 13.72 -10.37
N ASP A 81 7.57 13.23 -9.65
CA ASP A 81 8.97 13.34 -10.06
C ASP A 81 9.84 12.29 -9.36
N LEU A 82 11.02 12.07 -9.89
CA LEU A 82 12.05 11.21 -9.32
C LEU A 82 13.38 11.95 -9.37
N LEU A 83 13.98 12.16 -8.21
CA LEU A 83 15.25 12.88 -8.09
C LEU A 83 16.35 11.94 -7.63
N GLU A 84 17.55 12.30 -8.02
CA GLU A 84 18.76 11.68 -7.54
C GLU A 84 19.70 12.78 -7.06
N GLU A 85 20.04 12.76 -5.77
CA GLU A 85 20.90 13.74 -5.15
C GLU A 85 21.74 13.07 -4.05
N ASP A 86 23.04 13.36 -4.02
CA ASP A 86 24.01 12.78 -3.07
C ASP A 86 23.98 11.24 -3.03
N GLY A 87 23.81 10.60 -4.19
CA GLY A 87 23.73 9.13 -4.31
C GLY A 87 22.44 8.52 -3.75
N ARG A 88 21.47 9.33 -3.33
CA ARG A 88 20.15 8.91 -2.83
C ARG A 88 19.07 9.13 -3.88
N LEU A 89 18.07 8.26 -3.84
CA LEU A 89 16.87 8.41 -4.65
C LEU A 89 15.75 9.02 -3.80
N TRP A 90 15.02 9.95 -4.41
CA TRP A 90 13.90 10.66 -3.80
C TRP A 90 12.70 10.59 -4.73
N ILE A 91 11.56 10.15 -4.22
CA ILE A 91 10.30 10.11 -4.97
C ILE A 91 9.44 11.28 -4.53
N VAL A 92 9.12 12.15 -5.47
CA VAL A 92 8.18 13.26 -5.27
C VAL A 92 6.79 12.81 -5.66
N MET A 93 5.82 12.98 -4.77
CA MET A 93 4.45 12.51 -4.97
C MET A 93 3.44 13.51 -4.43
N GLU A 94 2.16 13.31 -4.78
CA GLU A 94 1.07 14.11 -4.23
C GLU A 94 1.10 14.05 -2.70
N LEU A 95 0.92 15.21 -2.07
CA LEU A 95 0.70 15.29 -0.63
C LEU A 95 -0.77 14.98 -0.35
N VAL A 96 -1.02 13.84 0.30
CA VAL A 96 -2.37 13.45 0.73
C VAL A 96 -2.48 13.73 2.22
N GLU A 97 -3.24 14.75 2.60
CA GLU A 97 -3.54 15.05 4.00
C GLU A 97 -4.64 14.12 4.50
N ALA A 98 -4.24 13.06 5.20
CA ALA A 98 -5.12 11.94 5.56
C ALA A 98 -4.62 11.18 6.78
N LEU A 99 -5.53 10.46 7.43
CA LEU A 99 -5.16 9.40 8.35
C LEU A 99 -4.91 8.10 7.59
N THR A 100 -4.01 7.28 8.08
CA THR A 100 -3.90 5.92 7.58
C THR A 100 -5.08 5.07 8.06
N LEU A 101 -5.45 4.06 7.29
CA LEU A 101 -6.43 3.05 7.73
C LEU A 101 -6.03 2.40 9.07
N GLN A 102 -4.72 2.22 9.28
CA GLN A 102 -4.18 1.73 10.54
C GLN A 102 -4.49 2.65 11.71
N ALA A 103 -4.21 3.95 11.56
CA ALA A 103 -4.50 4.94 12.59
C ALA A 103 -6.00 5.04 12.86
N THR A 104 -6.81 5.06 11.81
CA THR A 104 -8.28 5.11 11.90
C THR A 104 -8.83 3.88 12.66
N ALA A 105 -8.38 2.67 12.31
CA ALA A 105 -8.81 1.46 12.98
C ALA A 105 -8.35 1.42 14.46
N TRP A 106 -7.17 1.92 14.77
CA TRP A 106 -6.70 2.02 16.17
C TRP A 106 -7.54 2.99 17.00
N HIS A 107 -7.96 4.12 16.43
CA HIS A 107 -8.82 5.07 17.13
C HIS A 107 -10.23 4.52 17.39
N LEU A 108 -10.78 3.77 16.42
CA LEU A 108 -12.15 3.23 16.50
C LEU A 108 -12.21 1.80 17.08
N GLY A 109 -11.05 1.14 17.26
CA GLY A 109 -10.94 -0.27 17.61
C GLY A 109 -11.15 -1.19 16.40
N HIS A 110 -12.10 -0.92 15.54
CA HIS A 110 -12.40 -1.60 14.27
C HIS A 110 -13.37 -0.74 13.44
N LEU A 111 -13.44 -1.02 12.11
CA LEU A 111 -14.38 -0.32 11.24
C LEU A 111 -15.67 -1.15 11.03
N PRO A 112 -16.81 -0.47 10.79
CA PRO A 112 -18.04 -1.13 10.35
C PRO A 112 -17.85 -1.87 9.02
N VAL A 113 -18.64 -2.94 8.82
CA VAL A 113 -18.56 -3.80 7.63
C VAL A 113 -18.77 -3.00 6.34
N HIS A 114 -19.75 -2.12 6.28
CA HIS A 114 -20.05 -1.30 5.10
C HIS A 114 -18.94 -0.31 4.77
N TRP A 115 -18.28 0.29 5.77
CA TRP A 115 -17.10 1.14 5.54
C TRP A 115 -15.93 0.34 5.00
N THR A 116 -15.68 -0.84 5.58
CA THR A 116 -14.63 -1.73 5.09
C THR A 116 -14.90 -2.20 3.67
N ALA A 117 -16.15 -2.54 3.34
CA ALA A 117 -16.53 -2.91 1.97
C ALA A 117 -16.32 -1.75 0.98
N TRP A 118 -16.67 -0.53 1.39
CA TRP A 118 -16.48 0.67 0.58
C TRP A 118 -14.97 0.98 0.36
N ILE A 119 -14.17 0.95 1.43
CA ILE A 119 -12.71 1.09 1.35
C ILE A 119 -12.13 0.00 0.41
N GLY A 120 -12.55 -1.25 0.61
CA GLY A 120 -12.12 -2.38 -0.20
C GLY A 120 -12.44 -2.21 -1.68
N PHE A 121 -13.63 -1.71 -2.02
CA PHE A 121 -14.04 -1.48 -3.40
C PHE A 121 -13.12 -0.48 -4.11
N HIS A 122 -12.84 0.67 -3.49
CA HIS A 122 -11.97 1.68 -4.07
C HIS A 122 -10.51 1.23 -4.16
N LEU A 123 -10.02 0.59 -3.10
CA LEU A 123 -8.68 0.04 -3.04
C LEU A 123 -8.45 -1.02 -4.13
N LEU A 124 -9.41 -1.95 -4.29
CA LEU A 124 -9.37 -2.98 -5.33
C LEU A 124 -9.42 -2.38 -6.74
N SER A 125 -10.17 -1.29 -6.95
CA SER A 125 -10.18 -0.57 -8.23
C SER A 125 -8.80 -0.04 -8.61
N GLY A 126 -8.09 0.58 -7.65
CA GLY A 126 -6.71 1.03 -7.85
C GLY A 126 -5.74 -0.12 -8.10
N LEU A 127 -5.87 -1.20 -7.33
CA LEU A 127 -5.02 -2.38 -7.47
C LEU A 127 -5.19 -3.05 -8.84
N ARG A 128 -6.41 -3.21 -9.32
CA ARG A 128 -6.70 -3.72 -10.67
C ARG A 128 -6.12 -2.83 -11.77
N HIS A 129 -6.19 -1.51 -11.61
CA HIS A 129 -5.57 -0.57 -12.55
C HIS A 129 -4.05 -0.77 -12.60
N ALA A 130 -3.39 -0.92 -11.45
CA ALA A 130 -1.95 -1.18 -11.39
C ALA A 130 -1.58 -2.54 -12.02
N HIS A 131 -2.33 -3.60 -11.70
CA HIS A 131 -2.12 -4.94 -12.24
C HIS A 131 -2.28 -4.98 -13.77
N ALA A 132 -3.27 -4.26 -14.32
CA ALA A 132 -3.45 -4.12 -15.76
C ALA A 132 -2.27 -3.41 -16.46
N ALA A 133 -1.58 -2.52 -15.73
CA ALA A 133 -0.35 -1.86 -16.19
C ALA A 133 0.93 -2.69 -15.93
N GLY A 134 0.80 -3.93 -15.43
CA GLY A 134 1.93 -4.80 -15.09
C GLY A 134 2.67 -4.41 -13.80
N VAL A 135 2.06 -3.58 -12.95
CA VAL A 135 2.66 -3.12 -11.70
C VAL A 135 2.05 -3.85 -10.51
N LEU A 136 2.90 -4.49 -9.70
CA LEU A 136 2.53 -5.09 -8.43
C LEU A 136 2.83 -4.13 -7.27
N HIS A 137 2.00 -4.17 -6.21
CA HIS A 137 2.21 -3.32 -5.04
C HIS A 137 3.23 -3.88 -4.07
N ARG A 138 3.12 -5.17 -3.74
CA ARG A 138 4.04 -5.96 -2.88
C ARG A 138 4.05 -5.64 -1.38
N ASP A 139 3.47 -4.51 -0.95
CA ASP A 139 3.41 -4.10 0.47
C ASP A 139 2.05 -3.47 0.82
N ILE A 140 0.94 -4.14 0.43
CA ILE A 140 -0.41 -3.70 0.82
C ILE A 140 -0.61 -3.98 2.30
N LYS A 141 -0.87 -2.91 3.08
CA LYS A 141 -1.14 -2.97 4.51
C LYS A 141 -1.90 -1.72 4.96
N PRO A 142 -2.55 -1.73 6.14
CA PRO A 142 -3.32 -0.59 6.61
C PRO A 142 -2.53 0.71 6.76
N GLY A 143 -1.21 0.62 6.99
CA GLY A 143 -0.33 1.79 7.07
C GLY A 143 -0.09 2.49 5.72
N ASN A 144 -0.31 1.78 4.60
CA ASN A 144 -0.14 2.31 3.25
C ASN A 144 -1.47 2.72 2.60
N VAL A 145 -2.58 2.61 3.31
CA VAL A 145 -3.91 3.05 2.87
C VAL A 145 -4.25 4.37 3.56
N LEU A 146 -4.41 5.42 2.79
CA LEU A 146 -4.73 6.78 3.24
C LEU A 146 -6.22 7.04 3.06
N LEU A 147 -6.88 7.54 4.11
CA LEU A 147 -8.30 7.85 4.12
C LEU A 147 -8.48 9.35 4.24
N THR A 148 -8.91 10.01 3.16
CA THR A 148 -9.39 11.39 3.20
C THR A 148 -10.90 11.41 3.42
N GLY A 149 -11.51 12.58 3.59
CA GLY A 149 -12.98 12.71 3.57
C GLY A 149 -13.62 12.30 2.23
N GLU A 150 -12.83 12.20 1.15
CA GLU A 150 -13.33 12.01 -0.21
C GLU A 150 -12.70 10.84 -0.98
N ARG A 151 -11.56 10.31 -0.54
CA ARG A 151 -10.78 9.30 -1.28
C ARG A 151 -10.19 8.24 -0.37
N VAL A 152 -10.10 7.02 -0.90
CA VAL A 152 -9.21 5.96 -0.41
C VAL A 152 -8.02 5.89 -1.35
N VAL A 153 -6.82 6.06 -0.82
CA VAL A 153 -5.61 6.18 -1.64
C VAL A 153 -4.57 5.18 -1.16
N LEU A 154 -4.05 4.37 -2.06
CA LEU A 154 -2.96 3.44 -1.81
C LEU A 154 -1.62 4.12 -2.14
N SER A 155 -0.75 4.20 -1.15
CA SER A 155 0.61 4.75 -1.26
C SER A 155 1.66 3.65 -1.37
N ASP A 156 2.88 4.04 -1.69
CA ASP A 156 4.07 3.19 -1.64
C ASP A 156 4.09 2.01 -2.61
N PHE A 157 3.58 2.19 -3.85
CA PHE A 157 3.66 1.20 -4.92
C PHE A 157 5.10 0.79 -5.26
N GLY A 158 5.36 -0.53 -5.28
CA GLY A 158 6.55 -1.14 -5.87
C GLY A 158 7.89 -0.83 -5.20
N ILE A 159 7.93 0.04 -4.18
CA ILE A 159 9.17 0.54 -3.56
C ILE A 159 9.84 -0.53 -2.67
N ALA A 160 9.14 -1.60 -2.34
CA ALA A 160 9.65 -2.69 -1.49
C ALA A 160 10.82 -3.47 -2.12
N VAL A 161 10.97 -3.45 -3.44
CA VAL A 161 12.04 -4.16 -4.17
C VAL A 161 13.43 -3.62 -3.84
N LEU A 162 13.54 -2.38 -3.34
CA LEU A 162 14.81 -1.74 -3.02
C LEU A 162 15.54 -2.36 -1.83
N GLN A 163 14.88 -3.19 -1.04
CA GLN A 163 15.43 -3.71 0.21
C GLN A 163 15.83 -5.19 0.17
N GLY A 164 15.95 -5.83 -1.01
CA GLY A 164 16.54 -7.17 -1.04
C GLY A 164 15.87 -8.24 -1.89
N GLU A 165 15.01 -7.91 -2.84
CA GLU A 165 14.61 -8.89 -3.86
C GLU A 165 15.67 -9.00 -4.98
N SER A 166 16.94 -9.23 -4.64
CA SER A 166 17.92 -9.74 -5.61
C SER A 166 17.66 -11.23 -5.81
N SER A 167 17.41 -11.58 -7.05
CA SER A 167 16.88 -12.87 -7.52
C SER A 167 17.81 -14.09 -7.39
N HIS A 168 18.85 -14.08 -6.56
CA HIS A 168 19.87 -15.13 -6.64
C HIS A 168 20.46 -15.70 -5.33
N THR A 169 19.91 -15.36 -4.14
CA THR A 169 20.41 -16.01 -2.91
C THR A 169 19.29 -16.59 -2.07
N ASN A 170 19.39 -17.87 -1.71
CA ASN A 170 18.44 -18.68 -0.90
C ASN A 170 18.25 -18.20 0.55
N THR A 171 18.67 -16.99 0.90
CA THR A 171 18.55 -16.39 2.24
C THR A 171 18.09 -14.95 2.15
N MET A 172 16.92 -14.74 1.53
CA MET A 172 16.38 -13.38 1.38
C MET A 172 15.74 -12.89 2.68
N PRO A 173 16.03 -11.66 3.13
CA PRO A 173 15.23 -11.04 4.16
C PRO A 173 13.83 -10.82 3.58
N ILE A 174 12.82 -11.41 4.23
CA ILE A 174 11.42 -11.20 3.90
C ILE A 174 11.10 -9.73 4.24
N VAL A 175 10.97 -8.91 3.20
CA VAL A 175 10.59 -7.50 3.35
C VAL A 175 9.07 -7.42 3.37
N GLY A 176 8.52 -6.82 4.42
CA GLY A 176 7.08 -6.62 4.58
C GLY A 176 6.65 -6.67 6.05
N SER A 177 5.39 -6.36 6.31
CA SER A 177 4.79 -6.47 7.64
C SER A 177 4.25 -7.89 7.82
N PRO A 178 4.79 -8.72 8.75
CA PRO A 178 4.57 -10.17 8.78
C PRO A 178 3.10 -10.63 8.68
N GLY A 179 2.17 -9.91 9.29
CA GLY A 179 0.75 -10.27 9.29
C GLY A 179 -0.01 -10.03 7.96
N TYR A 180 0.65 -9.48 6.92
CA TYR A 180 0.04 -9.14 5.64
C TYR A 180 0.72 -9.82 4.45
N ILE A 181 1.82 -10.54 4.69
CA ILE A 181 2.59 -11.24 3.64
C ILE A 181 1.89 -12.54 3.29
N ALA A 182 1.71 -12.79 1.99
CA ALA A 182 1.12 -14.02 1.49
C ALA A 182 2.01 -15.26 1.81
N PRO A 183 1.42 -16.44 2.12
CA PRO A 183 2.18 -17.65 2.48
C PRO A 183 3.24 -18.04 1.45
N GLU A 184 2.90 -17.98 0.17
CA GLU A 184 3.83 -18.28 -0.92
C GLU A 184 5.04 -17.34 -0.91
N ARG A 185 4.88 -16.10 -0.50
CA ARG A 185 5.97 -15.14 -0.37
C ARG A 185 6.91 -15.49 0.81
N LEU A 186 6.36 -15.99 1.91
CA LEU A 186 7.14 -16.48 3.04
C LEU A 186 8.00 -17.71 2.66
N HIS A 187 7.57 -18.47 1.67
CA HIS A 187 8.32 -19.59 1.10
C HIS A 187 9.30 -19.18 -0.02
N GLY A 188 9.46 -17.88 -0.28
CA GLY A 188 10.43 -17.37 -1.27
C GLY A 188 9.93 -17.36 -2.73
N HIS A 189 8.65 -17.64 -2.97
CA HIS A 189 8.09 -17.51 -4.33
C HIS A 189 8.04 -16.04 -4.77
N PRO A 190 8.13 -15.75 -6.07
CA PRO A 190 8.07 -14.38 -6.60
C PRO A 190 6.73 -13.71 -6.30
N ALA A 191 6.72 -12.37 -6.23
CA ALA A 191 5.49 -11.61 -6.06
C ALA A 191 4.57 -11.78 -7.27
N THR A 192 3.27 -11.94 -7.01
CA THR A 192 2.22 -12.11 -8.00
C THR A 192 1.01 -11.24 -7.68
N GLN A 193 0.07 -11.11 -8.61
CA GLN A 193 -1.21 -10.46 -8.35
C GLN A 193 -1.98 -11.18 -7.23
N ALA A 194 -1.89 -12.50 -7.16
CA ALA A 194 -2.51 -13.29 -6.09
C ALA A 194 -1.92 -12.94 -4.71
N ALA A 195 -0.60 -12.71 -4.62
CA ALA A 195 0.03 -12.27 -3.38
C ALA A 195 -0.46 -10.87 -2.94
N ASP A 196 -0.66 -9.94 -3.87
CA ASP A 196 -1.26 -8.63 -3.57
C ASP A 196 -2.72 -8.79 -3.08
N LEU A 197 -3.50 -9.73 -3.65
CA LEU A 197 -4.87 -10.01 -3.23
C LEU A 197 -4.94 -10.62 -1.82
N TRP A 198 -3.97 -11.45 -1.42
CA TRP A 198 -3.85 -11.87 -0.02
C TRP A 198 -3.64 -10.67 0.91
N SER A 199 -2.66 -9.83 0.61
CA SER A 199 -2.33 -8.65 1.41
C SER A 199 -3.50 -7.66 1.48
N PHE A 200 -4.28 -7.53 0.39
CA PHE A 200 -5.54 -6.82 0.34
C PHE A 200 -6.57 -7.43 1.29
N GLY A 201 -6.79 -8.74 1.24
CA GLY A 201 -7.66 -9.48 2.15
C GLY A 201 -7.26 -9.29 3.62
N ALA A 202 -5.96 -9.41 3.93
CA ALA A 202 -5.42 -9.19 5.27
C ALA A 202 -5.64 -7.75 5.76
N THR A 203 -5.58 -6.77 4.86
CA THR A 203 -5.88 -5.36 5.15
C THR A 203 -7.36 -5.14 5.48
N LEU A 204 -8.28 -5.76 4.74
CA LEU A 204 -9.71 -5.70 5.05
C LEU A 204 -10.05 -6.46 6.34
N TYR A 205 -9.40 -7.61 6.57
CA TYR A 205 -9.52 -8.35 7.83
C TYR A 205 -9.14 -7.47 9.02
N PHE A 206 -7.97 -6.81 8.94
CA PHE A 206 -7.53 -5.86 9.97
C PHE A 206 -8.57 -4.76 10.20
N SER A 207 -9.20 -4.26 9.16
CA SER A 207 -10.19 -3.19 9.28
C SER A 207 -11.38 -3.58 10.14
N VAL A 208 -11.91 -4.80 9.99
CA VAL A 208 -13.09 -5.27 10.75
C VAL A 208 -12.73 -5.89 12.09
N GLU A 209 -11.51 -6.44 12.26
CA GLU A 209 -11.11 -7.15 13.49
C GLU A 209 -10.20 -6.31 14.40
N GLY A 210 -9.60 -5.21 13.91
CA GLY A 210 -8.62 -4.39 14.62
C GLY A 210 -7.25 -5.04 14.78
N ARG A 211 -7.02 -6.19 14.14
CA ARG A 211 -5.79 -6.98 14.21
C ARG A 211 -5.57 -7.76 12.91
N PRO A 212 -4.33 -8.11 12.54
CA PRO A 212 -4.08 -8.91 11.34
C PRO A 212 -4.60 -10.36 11.51
N PRO A 213 -4.84 -11.08 10.37
CA PRO A 213 -5.38 -12.45 10.39
C PRO A 213 -4.43 -13.46 11.02
N ALA A 214 -3.13 -13.29 10.85
CA ALA A 214 -2.09 -14.12 11.47
C ALA A 214 -1.26 -13.26 12.43
N THR A 215 -1.00 -13.77 13.63
CA THR A 215 -0.05 -13.18 14.56
C THR A 215 1.25 -13.98 14.45
N GLY A 216 2.03 -13.73 13.44
CA GLY A 216 3.44 -14.05 13.48
C GLY A 216 4.04 -13.20 14.61
N GLY A 217 4.31 -13.80 15.77
CA GLY A 217 5.04 -13.11 16.83
C GLY A 217 6.33 -12.58 16.21
N GLY A 218 6.70 -11.32 16.44
CA GLY A 218 7.78 -10.51 15.85
C GLY A 218 9.05 -11.17 15.30
N ASP A 219 9.06 -12.47 15.16
CA ASP A 219 10.10 -13.29 14.58
C ASP A 219 9.64 -13.80 13.20
N ILE A 220 10.28 -13.24 12.17
CA ILE A 220 10.07 -13.64 10.76
C ILE A 220 10.34 -15.13 10.55
N LEU A 221 11.18 -15.74 11.38
CA LEU A 221 11.47 -17.17 11.33
C LEU A 221 10.32 -18.02 11.89
N ALA A 222 9.55 -17.51 12.86
CA ALA A 222 8.34 -18.15 13.35
C ALA A 222 7.17 -18.03 12.34
N ALA A 223 7.18 -17.03 11.48
CA ALA A 223 6.20 -16.84 10.40
C ALA A 223 6.35 -17.83 9.24
N ARG A 224 7.39 -18.68 9.22
CA ARG A 224 7.55 -19.76 8.23
C ARG A 224 6.55 -20.93 8.41
N SER A 225 5.86 -20.98 9.53
CA SER A 225 4.65 -21.80 9.69
C SER A 225 3.50 -20.80 9.79
N PRO A 226 2.85 -20.39 8.69
CA PRO A 226 1.71 -19.53 8.76
C PRO A 226 0.62 -20.25 9.54
N ASP A 227 0.34 -19.76 10.77
CA ASP A 227 -0.89 -20.13 11.42
C ASP A 227 -2.02 -19.86 10.40
N GLU A 228 -2.88 -20.85 10.24
CA GLU A 228 -4.09 -20.69 9.41
C GLU A 228 -4.77 -19.35 9.78
N PRO A 229 -5.19 -18.53 8.80
CA PRO A 229 -5.82 -17.26 9.10
C PRO A 229 -6.97 -17.46 10.08
N ARG A 230 -6.95 -16.73 11.18
CA ARG A 230 -8.01 -16.85 12.18
C ARG A 230 -9.37 -16.49 11.57
N PRO A 231 -10.42 -17.28 11.78
CA PRO A 231 -11.74 -16.92 11.31
C PRO A 231 -12.16 -15.54 11.83
N PRO A 232 -12.64 -14.64 10.97
CA PRO A 232 -13.09 -13.32 11.39
C PRO A 232 -14.39 -13.43 12.21
N LYS A 233 -14.49 -12.63 13.28
CA LYS A 233 -15.68 -12.63 14.17
C LYS A 233 -16.64 -11.48 13.86
N ARG A 234 -16.13 -10.38 13.27
CA ARG A 234 -16.87 -9.16 12.99
C ARG A 234 -17.11 -8.89 11.51
N ALA A 235 -16.70 -9.81 10.64
CA ALA A 235 -16.74 -9.59 9.20
C ALA A 235 -18.15 -9.50 8.59
N GLY A 236 -19.17 -10.08 9.25
CA GLY A 236 -20.53 -10.06 8.70
C GLY A 236 -20.57 -10.50 7.24
N ALA A 237 -21.13 -9.66 6.36
CA ALA A 237 -21.22 -9.93 4.93
C ALA A 237 -19.85 -10.05 4.21
N LEU A 238 -18.77 -9.56 4.80
CA LEU A 238 -17.41 -9.71 4.26
C LEU A 238 -16.79 -11.09 4.55
N GLY A 239 -17.43 -11.94 5.37
CA GLY A 239 -16.84 -13.21 5.82
C GLY A 239 -16.37 -14.11 4.68
N ALA A 240 -17.25 -14.38 3.70
CA ALA A 240 -16.91 -15.22 2.55
C ALA A 240 -15.83 -14.59 1.66
N LEU A 241 -15.85 -13.26 1.49
CA LEU A 241 -14.81 -12.53 0.76
C LEU A 241 -13.45 -12.69 1.43
N LEU A 242 -13.39 -12.47 2.75
CA LEU A 242 -12.14 -12.58 3.50
C LEU A 242 -11.60 -14.01 3.48
N GLN A 243 -12.46 -15.01 3.63
CA GLN A 243 -12.06 -16.40 3.52
C GLN A 243 -11.44 -16.71 2.15
N GLY A 244 -12.09 -16.30 1.07
CA GLY A 244 -11.58 -16.58 -0.27
C GLY A 244 -10.34 -15.78 -0.66
N LEU A 245 -10.14 -14.56 -0.12
CA LEU A 245 -8.91 -13.78 -0.33
C LEU A 245 -7.74 -14.29 0.51
N LEU A 246 -8.03 -14.87 1.69
CA LEU A 246 -7.03 -15.44 2.60
C LEU A 246 -6.89 -16.96 2.40
N GLU A 247 -7.19 -17.45 1.20
CA GLU A 247 -6.91 -18.83 0.80
C GLU A 247 -5.40 -19.03 0.63
N PRO A 248 -4.79 -19.98 1.37
CA PRO A 248 -3.34 -20.22 1.30
C PRO A 248 -2.85 -20.59 -0.09
N ASP A 249 -3.59 -21.43 -0.82
CA ASP A 249 -3.24 -21.79 -2.19
C ASP A 249 -3.58 -20.61 -3.13
N PRO A 250 -2.59 -19.96 -3.77
CA PRO A 250 -2.84 -18.85 -4.68
C PRO A 250 -3.68 -19.24 -5.91
N ALA A 251 -3.75 -20.52 -6.28
CA ALA A 251 -4.57 -21.01 -7.39
C ALA A 251 -6.07 -21.08 -7.04
N GLU A 252 -6.39 -21.34 -5.78
CA GLU A 252 -7.77 -21.38 -5.27
C GLU A 252 -8.24 -20.03 -4.71
N ARG A 253 -7.32 -19.07 -4.56
CA ARG A 253 -7.60 -17.74 -4.05
C ARG A 253 -8.52 -16.96 -4.97
N LEU A 254 -9.48 -16.20 -4.40
CA LEU A 254 -10.37 -15.32 -5.18
C LEU A 254 -9.60 -14.38 -6.09
N THR A 255 -10.06 -14.25 -7.33
CA THR A 255 -9.55 -13.27 -8.29
C THR A 255 -10.04 -11.86 -7.97
N SER A 256 -9.40 -10.85 -8.54
CA SER A 256 -9.81 -9.45 -8.39
C SER A 256 -11.22 -9.19 -8.94
N GLU A 257 -11.65 -9.93 -9.98
CA GLU A 257 -12.98 -9.84 -10.57
C GLU A 257 -14.04 -10.39 -9.62
N GLN A 258 -13.80 -11.58 -9.06
CA GLN A 258 -14.70 -12.20 -8.08
C GLN A 258 -14.85 -11.32 -6.82
N ALA A 259 -13.73 -10.82 -6.29
CA ALA A 259 -13.74 -9.92 -5.15
C ALA A 259 -14.53 -8.63 -5.42
N ALA A 260 -14.39 -8.06 -6.61
CA ALA A 260 -15.11 -6.86 -7.03
C ALA A 260 -16.63 -7.08 -7.08
N LEU A 261 -17.08 -8.24 -7.57
CA LEU A 261 -18.50 -8.61 -7.61
C LEU A 261 -19.08 -8.71 -6.20
N VAL A 262 -18.37 -9.38 -5.28
CA VAL A 262 -18.82 -9.53 -3.88
C VAL A 262 -18.91 -8.17 -3.19
N LEU A 263 -17.87 -7.32 -3.30
CA LEU A 263 -17.87 -5.98 -2.72
C LEU A 263 -19.02 -5.11 -3.27
N SER A 264 -19.24 -5.16 -4.59
CA SER A 264 -20.32 -4.42 -5.23
C SER A 264 -21.70 -4.88 -4.75
N ASP A 265 -21.90 -6.19 -4.52
CA ASP A 265 -23.16 -6.73 -4.00
C ASP A 265 -23.41 -6.31 -2.56
N ILE A 266 -22.36 -6.36 -1.70
CA ILE A 266 -22.45 -5.87 -0.31
C ILE A 266 -22.87 -4.41 -0.29
N LEU A 267 -22.19 -3.55 -1.05
CA LEU A 267 -22.48 -2.11 -1.06
C LEU A 267 -23.88 -1.80 -1.59
N ARG A 268 -24.34 -2.53 -2.62
CA ARG A 268 -25.69 -2.39 -3.14
C ARG A 268 -26.76 -2.75 -2.11
N LYS A 269 -26.53 -3.82 -1.32
CA LYS A 269 -27.44 -4.23 -0.23
C LYS A 269 -27.50 -3.20 0.89
N GLU A 270 -26.41 -2.47 1.12
CA GLU A 270 -26.35 -1.36 2.08
C GLU A 270 -26.90 -0.03 1.51
N GLY A 271 -27.42 -0.03 0.27
CA GLY A 271 -27.95 1.16 -0.39
C GLY A 271 -26.87 2.16 -0.84
N ILE A 272 -25.60 1.74 -0.85
CA ILE A 272 -24.47 2.58 -1.25
C ILE A 272 -24.33 2.49 -2.76
N ALA A 273 -24.46 3.62 -3.46
CA ALA A 273 -24.25 3.70 -4.89
C ALA A 273 -22.80 3.39 -5.23
N VAL A 274 -22.58 2.35 -6.02
CA VAL A 274 -21.28 1.94 -6.50
C VAL A 274 -21.15 2.39 -7.95
N PRO A 275 -20.22 3.29 -8.29
CA PRO A 275 -19.96 3.61 -9.67
C PRO A 275 -19.51 2.34 -10.41
N PRO A 276 -19.89 2.15 -11.69
CA PRO A 276 -19.35 1.03 -12.46
C PRO A 276 -17.84 1.10 -12.41
N MET A 277 -17.18 -0.02 -12.10
CA MET A 277 -15.73 -0.12 -12.00
C MET A 277 -15.14 0.04 -13.40
N ARG A 278 -15.05 1.28 -13.87
CA ARG A 278 -14.40 1.64 -15.14
C ARG A 278 -12.93 1.90 -14.87
N LEU A 279 -12.09 1.55 -15.82
CA LEU A 279 -10.65 1.82 -15.78
C LEU A 279 -10.28 3.32 -15.91
N THR A 280 -11.28 4.21 -15.98
CA THR A 280 -11.08 5.66 -16.16
C THR A 280 -11.91 6.45 -15.17
N GLY A 281 -11.24 7.16 -14.33
CA GLY A 281 -11.47 8.39 -13.56
C GLY A 281 -12.86 8.81 -13.10
N SER A 282 -12.85 9.30 -11.89
CA SER A 282 -13.83 10.07 -11.12
C SER A 282 -15.05 9.32 -10.55
N GLY A 283 -15.05 9.16 -9.26
CA GLY A 283 -16.22 8.75 -8.48
C GLY A 283 -16.11 9.28 -7.05
N LEU A 284 -17.05 10.11 -6.70
CA LEU A 284 -17.21 10.80 -5.42
C LEU A 284 -17.74 9.86 -4.33
N PHE A 285 -17.37 10.12 -3.08
CA PHE A 285 -17.94 9.51 -1.89
C PHE A 285 -19.44 9.78 -1.74
N PRO A 286 -20.23 8.87 -1.14
CA PRO A 286 -21.55 9.24 -0.68
C PRO A 286 -21.41 10.35 0.38
N PRO A 287 -22.19 11.45 0.28
CA PRO A 287 -22.15 12.53 1.26
C PRO A 287 -22.50 11.98 2.64
N GLY A 288 -21.65 12.26 3.63
CA GLY A 288 -21.84 11.87 5.03
C GLY A 288 -21.03 10.69 5.55
N ALA A 289 -20.16 10.06 4.76
CA ALA A 289 -19.41 8.89 5.21
C ALA A 289 -18.38 9.17 6.34
N PHE A 290 -18.04 10.44 6.58
CA PHE A 290 -17.03 10.86 7.57
C PHE A 290 -17.41 12.08 8.42
N THR A 291 -18.68 12.40 8.61
CA THR A 291 -19.09 13.32 9.67
C THR A 291 -19.10 12.58 11.00
N MET A 292 -18.11 12.92 11.85
CA MET A 292 -18.14 12.59 13.26
C MET A 292 -19.23 13.41 13.98
#